data_45bcdb3a0e84108052785a3ae0470a35
#
_entry.id   45bcdb3a0e84108052785a3ae0470a35
#
_cell.length_a   1.000
_cell.length_b   1.000
_cell.length_c   1.000
_cell.angle_alpha   90.00
_cell.angle_beta   90.00
_cell.angle_gamma   90.00
#
_symmetry.space_group_name_H-M   'P 1'
#
loop_
_entity.id
_entity.type
_entity.pdbx_description
1 polymer ?
#
loop_
_entity_poly.entity_id
_entity_poly.type
_entity_poly.pdbx_seq_one_letter_code
_entity_poly.pdbx_strand_id
1 'polypeptide(L)'
;STPRNVLTLARGKEQMYKVIPGKGDPYIVNESHILSLKYSSTVNKHTPKGTIRDISVLDYLDLPKSYHGRGGVLVGYRVPITFPKKEVEIDPYLLGYWLGDGASRSTMITTQEASVLSYLNNNTFKNKHKTLYLQYHSQYDYRINSITKENELMIGLRKYNLIQNKHIPHDYKCNDRTTQLELLAGLMDSDGYMHENSYEIIQKNEKLLDDIIFIAKSLGFAAYKTECKKSCMYKGEKKEGTYYRTYIHGKGLEEIPVKCPRKKANPRKQIKDTLNTRIKLEKLEIDNYYGFEIDGNRRFVLGDNTVTHNTVCALKMIS
;
A
#
# COMPACT_ATOMS: atom_id res chain seq x y z
N SER A 1 6.08 -11.87 -7.79
CA SER A 1 4.78 -12.45 -8.19
C SER A 1 4.77 -12.71 -9.69
N THR A 2 4.30 -13.86 -10.11
CA THR A 2 4.18 -14.22 -11.52
C THR A 2 2.69 -14.35 -11.89
N PRO A 3 2.26 -13.92 -13.08
CA PRO A 3 0.94 -14.22 -13.59
C PRO A 3 0.66 -15.73 -13.57
N ARG A 4 -0.59 -16.13 -13.35
CA ARG A 4 -1.05 -17.51 -13.32
C ARG A 4 -2.17 -17.71 -14.32
N ASN A 5 -2.25 -18.92 -14.90
CA ASN A 5 -3.34 -19.27 -15.77
C ASN A 5 -4.50 -19.84 -14.95
N VAL A 6 -5.72 -19.42 -15.27
CA VAL A 6 -6.94 -20.03 -14.74
C VAL A 6 -7.19 -21.31 -15.51
N LEU A 7 -7.21 -22.44 -14.82
CA LEU A 7 -7.37 -23.76 -15.39
C LEU A 7 -8.85 -24.17 -15.48
N THR A 8 -9.60 -23.95 -14.39
CA THR A 8 -11.01 -24.27 -14.31
C THR A 8 -11.78 -23.23 -13.50
N LEU A 9 -13.08 -23.17 -13.71
CA LEU A 9 -14.02 -22.40 -12.90
C LEU A 9 -14.87 -23.36 -12.08
N ALA A 10 -15.21 -22.95 -10.86
CA ALA A 10 -16.06 -23.72 -9.96
C ALA A 10 -17.17 -22.86 -9.39
N ARG A 11 -18.30 -23.49 -9.15
CA ARG A 11 -19.44 -22.89 -8.44
C ARG A 11 -20.18 -23.98 -7.67
N GLY A 12 -20.80 -23.59 -6.59
CA GLY A 12 -21.60 -24.52 -5.77
C GLY A 12 -22.30 -23.78 -4.66
N LYS A 13 -22.81 -24.56 -3.71
CA LYS A 13 -23.49 -24.04 -2.52
C LYS A 13 -22.99 -24.84 -1.31
N GLU A 14 -22.34 -24.17 -0.38
CA GLU A 14 -21.72 -24.77 0.81
C GLU A 14 -21.89 -23.86 2.03
N GLN A 15 -21.49 -24.37 3.19
CA GLN A 15 -21.36 -23.58 4.40
C GLN A 15 -20.28 -22.52 4.21
N MET A 16 -20.60 -21.25 4.43
CA MET A 16 -19.66 -20.14 4.30
C MET A 16 -19.02 -19.76 5.63
N TYR A 17 -17.80 -19.27 5.55
CA TYR A 17 -17.01 -18.78 6.70
C TYR A 17 -16.40 -17.43 6.38
N LYS A 18 -16.48 -16.50 7.34
CA LYS A 18 -15.79 -15.22 7.29
C LYS A 18 -14.43 -15.35 7.96
N VAL A 19 -13.37 -15.12 7.18
CA VAL A 19 -12.01 -15.04 7.69
C VAL A 19 -11.74 -13.60 8.10
N ILE A 20 -11.54 -13.38 9.39
CA ILE A 20 -11.34 -12.06 9.99
C ILE A 20 -9.89 -11.95 10.43
N PRO A 21 -9.04 -11.22 9.68
CA PRO A 21 -7.68 -10.94 10.10
C PRO A 21 -7.68 -9.93 11.25
N GLY A 22 -6.70 -10.01 12.14
CA GLY A 22 -6.54 -9.03 13.22
C GLY A 22 -6.22 -7.63 12.74
N LYS A 23 -5.73 -7.50 11.50
CA LYS A 23 -5.55 -6.27 10.73
C LYS A 23 -5.73 -6.56 9.25
N GLY A 24 -6.41 -5.66 8.53
CA GLY A 24 -6.75 -5.79 7.11
C GLY A 24 -8.21 -6.19 6.91
N ASP A 25 -8.57 -6.44 5.66
CA ASP A 25 -9.95 -6.64 5.28
C ASP A 25 -10.39 -8.10 5.48
N PRO A 26 -11.59 -8.35 6.02
CA PRO A 26 -12.12 -9.69 6.10
C PRO A 26 -12.51 -10.19 4.70
N TYR A 27 -12.46 -11.52 4.51
CA TYR A 27 -12.93 -12.15 3.29
C TYR A 27 -13.75 -13.40 3.61
N ILE A 28 -14.62 -13.82 2.68
CA ILE A 28 -15.54 -14.95 2.87
C ILE A 28 -15.09 -16.11 1.99
N VAL A 29 -15.10 -17.30 2.57
CA VAL A 29 -14.73 -18.55 1.91
C VAL A 29 -15.76 -19.64 2.22
N ASN A 30 -15.81 -20.68 1.40
CA ASN A 30 -16.60 -21.88 1.67
C ASN A 30 -15.84 -22.85 2.61
N GLU A 31 -16.51 -23.84 3.15
CA GLU A 31 -15.94 -24.82 4.10
C GLU A 31 -14.80 -25.66 3.52
N SER A 32 -14.87 -25.95 2.21
CA SER A 32 -13.82 -26.70 1.49
C SER A 32 -12.58 -25.87 1.15
N HIS A 33 -12.61 -24.54 1.41
CA HIS A 33 -11.48 -23.65 1.08
C HIS A 33 -10.21 -24.03 1.81
N ILE A 34 -9.08 -23.97 1.09
CA ILE A 34 -7.76 -24.17 1.68
C ILE A 34 -7.18 -22.82 2.09
N LEU A 35 -6.97 -22.65 3.38
CA LEU A 35 -6.24 -21.50 3.94
C LEU A 35 -4.75 -21.72 3.75
N SER A 36 -4.03 -20.73 3.24
CA SER A 36 -2.57 -20.73 3.23
C SER A 36 -2.08 -19.95 4.45
N LEU A 37 -1.49 -20.64 5.41
CA LEU A 37 -1.09 -20.07 6.70
C LEU A 37 0.41 -20.26 6.91
N LYS A 38 1.00 -19.44 7.78
CA LYS A 38 2.42 -19.47 8.12
C LYS A 38 2.63 -19.73 9.61
N TYR A 39 3.61 -20.53 9.95
CA TYR A 39 4.02 -20.68 11.34
C TYR A 39 4.76 -19.43 11.83
N SER A 40 4.21 -18.77 12.83
CA SER A 40 4.78 -17.53 13.43
C SER A 40 5.95 -17.80 14.37
N SER A 41 6.10 -19.05 14.82
CA SER A 41 7.20 -19.54 15.66
C SER A 41 7.57 -20.97 15.25
N THR A 42 8.76 -21.42 15.62
CA THR A 42 9.18 -22.81 15.46
C THR A 42 8.39 -23.71 16.41
N VAL A 43 7.74 -24.74 15.88
CA VAL A 43 6.98 -25.72 16.65
C VAL A 43 7.86 -26.91 17.00
N ASN A 44 8.66 -27.39 16.05
CA ASN A 44 9.65 -28.45 16.22
C ASN A 44 10.74 -28.33 15.13
N LYS A 45 11.73 -29.25 15.15
CA LYS A 45 12.85 -29.25 14.19
C LYS A 45 12.41 -29.37 12.72
N HIS A 46 11.25 -29.97 12.44
CA HIS A 46 10.71 -30.16 11.09
C HIS A 46 9.73 -29.05 10.69
N THR A 47 9.35 -28.18 11.61
CA THR A 47 8.40 -27.10 11.40
C THR A 47 8.98 -25.79 11.96
N PRO A 48 10.01 -25.24 11.29
CA PRO A 48 10.61 -23.97 11.69
C PRO A 48 9.66 -22.79 11.44
N LYS A 49 9.92 -21.70 12.14
CA LYS A 49 9.24 -20.42 11.90
C LYS A 49 9.29 -20.05 10.41
N GLY A 50 8.16 -19.65 9.85
CA GLY A 50 8.04 -19.26 8.43
C GLY A 50 7.58 -20.38 7.51
N THR A 51 7.55 -21.64 7.95
CA THR A 51 6.96 -22.75 7.18
C THR A 51 5.52 -22.45 6.84
N ILE A 52 5.13 -22.68 5.59
CA ILE A 52 3.75 -22.49 5.12
C ILE A 52 3.02 -23.83 5.26
N ARG A 53 1.79 -23.75 5.76
CA ARG A 53 0.84 -24.84 5.83
C ARG A 53 -0.44 -24.48 5.10
N ASP A 54 -0.78 -25.27 4.11
CA ASP A 54 -2.09 -25.24 3.46
C ASP A 54 -3.01 -26.20 4.20
N ILE A 55 -4.19 -25.71 4.62
CA ILE A 55 -5.10 -26.46 5.49
C ILE A 55 -6.54 -26.05 5.18
N SER A 56 -7.48 -27.00 5.13
CA SER A 56 -8.88 -26.68 4.93
C SER A 56 -9.46 -25.87 6.09
N VAL A 57 -10.55 -25.16 5.84
CA VAL A 57 -11.26 -24.41 6.90
C VAL A 57 -11.70 -25.35 8.01
N LEU A 58 -12.24 -26.53 7.67
CA LEU A 58 -12.69 -27.52 8.67
C LEU A 58 -11.55 -28.08 9.49
N ASP A 59 -10.45 -28.54 8.83
CA ASP A 59 -9.29 -29.05 9.55
C ASP A 59 -8.63 -27.98 10.45
N TYR A 60 -8.66 -26.70 10.01
CA TYR A 60 -8.16 -25.61 10.85
C TYR A 60 -9.00 -25.42 12.10
N LEU A 61 -10.32 -25.56 12.01
CA LEU A 61 -11.21 -25.44 13.17
C LEU A 61 -11.03 -26.58 14.17
N ASP A 62 -10.64 -27.78 13.69
CA ASP A 62 -10.40 -28.95 14.51
C ASP A 62 -9.03 -28.93 15.22
N LEU A 63 -8.14 -27.98 14.85
CA LEU A 63 -6.85 -27.87 15.50
C LEU A 63 -6.98 -27.45 16.98
N PRO A 64 -6.03 -27.87 17.85
CA PRO A 64 -5.95 -27.34 19.22
C PRO A 64 -5.84 -25.82 19.27
N LYS A 65 -6.37 -25.20 20.34
CA LYS A 65 -6.33 -23.73 20.54
C LYS A 65 -4.93 -23.10 20.44
N SER A 66 -3.87 -23.87 20.65
CA SER A 66 -2.49 -23.41 20.48
C SER A 66 -2.11 -23.09 19.04
N TYR A 67 -2.88 -23.52 18.05
CA TYR A 67 -2.64 -23.25 16.63
C TYR A 67 -3.38 -22.00 16.12
N HIS A 68 -4.47 -21.60 16.74
CA HIS A 68 -5.29 -20.48 16.27
C HIS A 68 -5.65 -19.46 17.35
N GLY A 69 -6.23 -18.33 16.96
CA GLY A 69 -6.66 -17.28 17.87
C GLY A 69 -5.51 -16.49 18.54
N ARG A 70 -5.80 -15.96 19.73
CA ARG A 70 -4.84 -15.16 20.52
C ARG A 70 -3.76 -16.07 21.14
N GLY A 71 -2.58 -16.08 20.56
CA GLY A 71 -1.48 -16.97 20.98
C GLY A 71 -1.21 -18.09 19.99
N GLY A 72 -2.10 -18.32 19.02
CA GLY A 72 -1.92 -19.36 18.01
C GLY A 72 -0.68 -19.16 17.14
N VAL A 73 -0.07 -20.29 16.76
CA VAL A 73 1.17 -20.31 15.97
C VAL A 73 0.92 -20.23 14.47
N LEU A 74 -0.29 -20.57 13.97
CA LEU A 74 -0.67 -20.42 12.58
C LEU A 74 -1.30 -19.04 12.35
N VAL A 75 -0.77 -18.30 11.39
CA VAL A 75 -1.19 -16.94 11.08
C VAL A 75 -1.37 -16.76 9.57
N GLY A 76 -2.31 -15.93 9.18
CA GLY A 76 -2.37 -15.42 7.82
C GLY A 76 -1.17 -14.52 7.54
N TYR A 77 -0.77 -14.40 6.28
CA TYR A 77 0.39 -13.60 5.92
C TYR A 77 0.16 -12.86 4.61
N ARG A 78 0.88 -11.76 4.47
CA ARG A 78 0.94 -10.93 3.26
C ARG A 78 2.31 -11.02 2.63
N VAL A 79 2.36 -10.67 1.36
CA VAL A 79 3.62 -10.66 0.60
C VAL A 79 3.75 -9.35 -0.18
N PRO A 80 4.97 -8.84 -0.38
CA PRO A 80 5.20 -7.77 -1.33
C PRO A 80 4.87 -8.26 -2.74
N ILE A 81 4.50 -7.32 -3.61
CA ILE A 81 4.23 -7.59 -5.02
C ILE A 81 5.27 -6.88 -5.87
N THR A 82 5.97 -7.65 -6.70
CA THR A 82 6.92 -7.09 -7.67
C THR A 82 6.22 -6.91 -9.00
N PHE A 83 6.23 -5.70 -9.51
CA PHE A 83 5.75 -5.36 -10.84
C PHE A 83 6.92 -5.15 -11.81
N PRO A 84 6.72 -5.36 -13.11
CA PRO A 84 7.71 -5.01 -14.13
C PRO A 84 7.88 -3.48 -14.20
N LYS A 85 9.09 -3.05 -14.56
CA LYS A 85 9.37 -1.64 -14.81
C LYS A 85 8.55 -1.14 -16.00
N LYS A 86 7.96 0.05 -15.83
CA LYS A 86 7.27 0.81 -16.88
C LYS A 86 7.87 2.22 -16.93
N GLU A 87 8.01 2.73 -18.15
CA GLU A 87 8.36 4.13 -18.32
C GLU A 87 7.20 5.05 -17.91
N VAL A 88 7.54 6.13 -17.23
CA VAL A 88 6.57 7.11 -16.71
C VAL A 88 6.97 8.53 -17.12
N GLU A 89 5.99 9.37 -17.40
CA GLU A 89 6.19 10.72 -17.92
C GLU A 89 6.84 11.66 -16.90
N ILE A 90 6.31 11.67 -15.68
CA ILE A 90 6.77 12.55 -14.62
C ILE A 90 7.77 11.78 -13.76
N ASP A 91 8.83 12.45 -13.30
CA ASP A 91 9.72 11.88 -12.30
C ASP A 91 8.92 11.41 -11.07
N PRO A 92 9.12 10.16 -10.59
CA PRO A 92 8.30 9.59 -9.52
C PRO A 92 8.36 10.40 -8.21
N TYR A 93 9.54 10.89 -7.83
CA TYR A 93 9.68 11.71 -6.64
C TYR A 93 8.95 13.05 -6.79
N LEU A 94 9.11 13.71 -7.93
CA LEU A 94 8.41 14.96 -8.23
C LEU A 94 6.90 14.79 -8.20
N LEU A 95 6.38 13.70 -8.81
CA LEU A 95 4.95 13.41 -8.78
C LEU A 95 4.47 13.19 -7.34
N GLY A 96 5.19 12.37 -6.56
CA GLY A 96 4.86 12.12 -5.15
C GLY A 96 4.81 13.40 -4.33
N TYR A 97 5.81 14.28 -4.51
CA TYR A 97 5.85 15.58 -3.83
C TYR A 97 4.68 16.49 -4.24
N TRP A 98 4.37 16.56 -5.53
CA TRP A 98 3.25 17.36 -6.04
C TRP A 98 1.89 16.80 -5.57
N LEU A 99 1.74 15.50 -5.44
CA LEU A 99 0.51 14.88 -4.91
C LEU A 99 0.23 15.29 -3.46
N GLY A 100 1.26 15.49 -2.62
CA GLY A 100 1.11 16.07 -1.29
C GLY A 100 0.95 17.59 -1.37
N ASP A 101 2.05 18.31 -1.48
CA ASP A 101 2.14 19.77 -1.34
C ASP A 101 1.99 20.56 -2.66
N GLY A 102 1.56 19.93 -3.75
CA GLY A 102 1.30 20.64 -5.01
C GLY A 102 -0.08 21.29 -5.06
N ALA A 103 -0.17 22.44 -5.73
CA ALA A 103 -1.45 23.08 -6.02
C ALA A 103 -2.23 22.28 -7.06
N SER A 104 -3.46 21.87 -6.75
CA SER A 104 -4.25 20.94 -7.56
C SER A 104 -4.58 21.40 -8.97
N ARG A 105 -4.42 22.69 -9.26
CA ARG A 105 -4.72 23.32 -10.57
C ARG A 105 -3.50 23.76 -11.37
N SER A 106 -2.30 23.61 -10.82
CA SER A 106 -1.08 24.16 -11.42
C SER A 106 0.15 23.31 -11.11
N THR A 107 1.29 23.72 -11.65
CA THR A 107 2.60 23.10 -11.37
C THR A 107 3.30 23.68 -10.13
N MET A 108 2.56 24.42 -9.29
CA MET A 108 3.11 25.05 -8.09
C MET A 108 3.23 24.00 -6.97
N ILE A 109 4.31 24.11 -6.22
CA ILE A 109 4.56 23.32 -5.00
C ILE A 109 4.84 24.26 -3.83
N THR A 110 4.47 23.84 -2.63
CA THR A 110 4.77 24.54 -1.38
C THR A 110 5.85 23.78 -0.62
N THR A 111 6.94 24.42 -0.20
CA THR A 111 7.99 23.79 0.59
C THR A 111 8.83 24.78 1.37
N GLN A 112 9.25 24.39 2.58
CA GLN A 112 10.26 25.06 3.39
C GLN A 112 11.60 24.31 3.38
N GLU A 113 11.65 23.13 2.74
CA GLU A 113 12.77 22.20 2.80
C GLU A 113 13.80 22.50 1.71
N ALA A 114 14.89 23.14 2.06
CA ALA A 114 15.98 23.44 1.14
C ALA A 114 16.56 22.17 0.47
N SER A 115 16.56 21.04 1.18
CA SER A 115 17.01 19.74 0.64
C SER A 115 16.14 19.25 -0.51
N VAL A 116 14.83 19.48 -0.45
CA VAL A 116 13.89 19.15 -1.53
C VAL A 116 14.14 20.03 -2.75
N LEU A 117 14.25 21.35 -2.55
CA LEU A 117 14.54 22.30 -3.62
C LEU A 117 15.86 21.97 -4.32
N SER A 118 16.91 21.70 -3.53
CA SER A 118 18.22 21.30 -4.05
C SER A 118 18.14 20.00 -4.86
N TYR A 119 17.39 19.00 -4.37
CA TYR A 119 17.23 17.73 -5.07
C TYR A 119 16.49 17.93 -6.41
N LEU A 120 15.38 18.66 -6.44
CA LEU A 120 14.64 18.93 -7.67
C LEU A 120 15.51 19.61 -8.71
N ASN A 121 16.24 20.68 -8.32
CA ASN A 121 17.11 21.41 -9.23
C ASN A 121 18.29 20.57 -9.73
N ASN A 122 18.96 19.83 -8.85
CA ASN A 122 20.23 19.18 -9.16
C ASN A 122 20.07 17.76 -9.73
N ASN A 123 18.95 17.09 -9.46
CA ASN A 123 18.70 15.72 -9.90
C ASN A 123 17.54 15.64 -10.89
N THR A 124 16.35 16.01 -10.50
CA THR A 124 15.14 15.84 -11.33
C THR A 124 15.22 16.69 -12.60
N PHE A 125 15.51 17.98 -12.48
CA PHE A 125 15.52 18.89 -13.64
C PHE A 125 16.79 18.75 -14.49
N LYS A 126 17.92 18.46 -13.90
CA LYS A 126 19.15 18.23 -14.70
C LYS A 126 19.15 16.92 -15.48
N ASN A 127 18.53 15.88 -14.95
CA ASN A 127 18.62 14.53 -15.53
C ASN A 127 17.42 14.17 -16.40
N LYS A 128 16.21 14.34 -15.89
CA LYS A 128 14.99 13.88 -16.57
C LYS A 128 14.20 15.02 -17.21
N HIS A 129 13.99 16.11 -16.49
CA HIS A 129 13.12 17.22 -16.91
C HIS A 129 13.93 18.48 -17.18
N LYS A 130 14.85 18.41 -18.15
CA LYS A 130 15.86 19.46 -18.44
C LYS A 130 15.27 20.81 -18.86
N THR A 131 14.01 20.84 -19.25
CA THR A 131 13.30 22.07 -19.61
C THR A 131 12.66 22.74 -18.41
N LEU A 132 12.53 22.05 -17.25
CA LEU A 132 11.87 22.58 -16.07
C LEU A 132 12.87 23.32 -15.16
N TYR A 133 12.34 24.31 -14.45
CA TYR A 133 13.06 25.05 -13.41
C TYR A 133 12.12 25.55 -12.33
N LEU A 134 12.65 25.80 -11.13
CA LEU A 134 11.89 26.40 -10.03
C LEU A 134 11.94 27.92 -10.13
N GLN A 135 10.78 28.55 -10.06
CA GLN A 135 10.64 29.97 -9.90
C GLN A 135 10.00 30.28 -8.55
N TYR A 136 10.68 31.08 -7.72
CA TYR A 136 10.14 31.60 -6.47
C TYR A 136 8.85 32.40 -6.75
N HIS A 137 7.80 32.13 -6.00
CA HIS A 137 6.52 32.81 -6.15
C HIS A 137 6.13 33.59 -4.88
N SER A 138 6.22 32.95 -3.72
CA SER A 138 5.99 33.56 -2.41
C SER A 138 6.84 32.85 -1.34
N GLN A 139 6.71 33.21 -0.08
CA GLN A 139 7.59 32.77 1.02
C GLN A 139 7.95 31.28 1.00
N TYR A 140 6.99 30.39 0.60
CA TYR A 140 7.18 28.94 0.56
C TYR A 140 6.70 28.31 -0.74
N ASP A 141 6.18 29.10 -1.66
CA ASP A 141 5.62 28.61 -2.90
C ASP A 141 6.59 28.78 -4.07
N TYR A 142 6.74 27.71 -4.84
CA TYR A 142 7.60 27.66 -6.01
C TYR A 142 6.80 27.15 -7.19
N ARG A 143 6.83 27.90 -8.29
CA ARG A 143 6.25 27.45 -9.54
C ARG A 143 7.28 26.65 -10.33
N ILE A 144 6.91 25.46 -10.79
CA ILE A 144 7.72 24.67 -11.72
C ILE A 144 7.35 25.13 -13.12
N ASN A 145 8.23 25.96 -13.69
CA ASN A 145 8.11 26.53 -15.04
C ASN A 145 8.94 25.75 -16.05
N SER A 146 8.74 26.03 -17.34
CA SER A 146 9.51 25.49 -18.44
C SER A 146 10.20 26.60 -19.22
N ILE A 147 11.41 26.33 -19.72
CA ILE A 147 12.10 27.20 -20.67
C ILE A 147 11.50 27.09 -22.07
N THR A 148 10.68 26.09 -22.33
CA THR A 148 9.95 25.90 -23.58
C THR A 148 8.53 26.46 -23.46
N LYS A 149 7.86 26.65 -24.60
CA LYS A 149 6.48 27.14 -24.65
C LYS A 149 5.52 26.23 -23.90
N GLU A 150 5.76 24.92 -23.91
CA GLU A 150 4.95 23.93 -23.24
C GLU A 150 5.63 23.43 -21.97
N ASN A 151 4.89 23.35 -20.89
CA ASN A 151 5.37 22.85 -19.62
C ASN A 151 5.12 21.32 -19.53
N GLU A 152 6.19 20.54 -19.65
CA GLU A 152 6.12 19.06 -19.65
C GLU A 152 5.48 18.47 -18.39
N LEU A 153 5.66 19.12 -17.21
CA LEU A 153 4.97 18.67 -15.99
C LEU A 153 3.44 18.87 -16.14
N MET A 154 3.00 20.02 -16.65
CA MET A 154 1.57 20.26 -16.86
C MET A 154 0.99 19.29 -17.90
N ILE A 155 1.73 18.97 -18.95
CA ILE A 155 1.32 17.96 -19.95
C ILE A 155 1.13 16.60 -19.26
N GLY A 156 2.12 16.13 -18.49
CA GLY A 156 2.04 14.90 -17.75
C GLY A 156 0.88 14.86 -16.75
N LEU A 157 0.69 15.94 -15.97
CA LEU A 157 -0.43 16.05 -15.02
C LEU A 157 -1.80 15.94 -15.71
N ARG A 158 -1.95 16.55 -16.90
CA ARG A 158 -3.18 16.45 -17.71
C ARG A 158 -3.36 15.06 -18.31
N LYS A 159 -2.29 14.47 -18.86
CA LYS A 159 -2.29 13.10 -19.42
C LYS A 159 -2.77 12.06 -18.40
N TYR A 160 -2.33 12.17 -17.15
CA TYR A 160 -2.74 11.31 -16.06
C TYR A 160 -4.03 11.75 -15.36
N ASN A 161 -4.73 12.78 -15.88
CA ASN A 161 -5.96 13.31 -15.29
C ASN A 161 -5.84 13.69 -13.81
N LEU A 162 -4.75 14.36 -13.44
CA LEU A 162 -4.42 14.71 -12.05
C LEU A 162 -4.89 16.09 -11.63
N ILE A 163 -5.20 16.96 -12.58
CA ILE A 163 -5.66 18.33 -12.31
C ILE A 163 -7.01 18.28 -11.59
N GLN A 164 -7.06 18.83 -10.38
CA GLN A 164 -8.21 18.79 -9.45
C GLN A 164 -8.66 17.35 -9.10
N ASN A 165 -7.85 16.34 -9.38
CA ASN A 165 -8.17 14.94 -9.21
C ASN A 165 -6.92 14.15 -8.74
N LYS A 166 -6.35 14.55 -7.61
CA LYS A 166 -5.14 13.92 -7.08
C LYS A 166 -5.39 12.43 -6.77
N HIS A 167 -4.66 11.56 -7.43
CA HIS A 167 -4.59 10.11 -7.21
C HIS A 167 -3.24 9.61 -7.73
N ILE A 168 -2.85 8.38 -7.43
CA ILE A 168 -1.64 7.81 -8.00
C ILE A 168 -2.02 7.04 -9.27
N PRO A 169 -1.50 7.42 -10.45
CA PRO A 169 -1.80 6.72 -11.69
C PRO A 169 -1.37 5.25 -11.65
N HIS A 170 -2.09 4.40 -12.40
CA HIS A 170 -1.85 2.97 -12.43
C HIS A 170 -0.41 2.62 -12.80
N ASP A 171 0.20 3.34 -13.74
CA ASP A 171 1.57 3.11 -14.21
C ASP A 171 2.63 3.37 -13.13
N TYR A 172 2.32 4.18 -12.12
CA TYR A 172 3.16 4.36 -10.93
C TYR A 172 2.85 3.35 -9.83
N LYS A 173 1.56 3.02 -9.62
CA LYS A 173 1.15 2.03 -8.62
C LYS A 173 1.70 0.64 -8.94
N CYS A 174 1.55 0.21 -10.20
CA CYS A 174 1.97 -1.10 -10.68
C CYS A 174 3.27 -0.99 -11.48
N ASN A 175 4.32 -0.46 -10.83
CA ASN A 175 5.66 -0.29 -11.38
C ASN A 175 6.71 -0.99 -10.51
N ASP A 176 7.96 -0.95 -10.94
CA ASP A 176 9.07 -1.54 -10.22
C ASP A 176 9.27 -0.90 -8.83
N ARG A 177 10.00 -1.61 -7.97
CA ARG A 177 10.26 -1.20 -6.59
C ARG A 177 10.86 0.21 -6.49
N THR A 178 11.79 0.54 -7.39
CA THR A 178 12.47 1.85 -7.37
C THR A 178 11.48 2.99 -7.62
N THR A 179 10.65 2.87 -8.66
CA THR A 179 9.61 3.86 -8.98
C THR A 179 8.62 4.04 -7.82
N GLN A 180 8.18 2.95 -7.20
CA GLN A 180 7.27 3.00 -6.05
C GLN A 180 7.93 3.66 -4.82
N LEU A 181 9.20 3.35 -4.52
CA LEU A 181 9.94 3.94 -3.40
C LEU A 181 10.18 5.44 -3.61
N GLU A 182 10.55 5.87 -4.80
CA GLU A 182 10.76 7.29 -5.12
C GLU A 182 9.46 8.10 -5.03
N LEU A 183 8.35 7.56 -5.56
CA LEU A 183 7.05 8.21 -5.44
C LEU A 183 6.61 8.30 -3.97
N LEU A 184 6.79 7.23 -3.20
CA LEU A 184 6.49 7.24 -1.77
C LEU A 184 7.38 8.22 -1.02
N ALA A 185 8.65 8.38 -1.40
CA ALA A 185 9.57 9.37 -0.80
C ALA A 185 9.06 10.80 -1.00
N GLY A 186 8.60 11.15 -2.21
CA GLY A 186 8.01 12.45 -2.48
C GLY A 186 6.78 12.73 -1.62
N LEU A 187 5.90 11.75 -1.46
CA LEU A 187 4.73 11.83 -0.59
C LEU A 187 5.13 11.96 0.89
N MET A 188 6.17 11.26 1.32
CA MET A 188 6.66 11.38 2.71
C MET A 188 7.33 12.72 2.96
N ASP A 189 8.09 13.24 2.00
CA ASP A 189 8.75 14.55 2.13
C ASP A 189 7.75 15.72 2.12
N SER A 190 6.62 15.57 1.45
CA SER A 190 5.51 16.55 1.52
C SER A 190 4.64 16.30 2.77
N ASP A 191 3.62 15.49 2.68
CA ASP A 191 2.57 15.29 3.68
C ASP A 191 2.91 14.29 4.80
N GLY A 192 4.00 13.52 4.67
CA GLY A 192 4.37 12.52 5.65
C GLY A 192 4.99 13.09 6.93
N TYR A 193 4.75 12.42 8.04
CA TYR A 193 5.38 12.70 9.34
C TYR A 193 6.12 11.46 9.84
N MET A 194 7.38 11.65 10.29
CA MET A 194 8.18 10.58 10.89
C MET A 194 8.01 10.59 12.40
N HIS A 195 7.51 9.50 12.96
CA HIS A 195 7.36 9.29 14.38
C HIS A 195 7.78 7.88 14.78
N GLU A 196 8.67 7.77 15.76
CA GLU A 196 9.17 6.49 16.27
C GLU A 196 9.60 5.49 15.18
N ASN A 197 10.29 5.99 14.17
CA ASN A 197 10.74 5.20 13.01
C ASN A 197 9.60 4.52 12.24
N SER A 198 8.48 5.21 12.11
CA SER A 198 7.31 4.88 11.28
C SER A 198 6.82 6.13 10.59
N TYR A 199 6.31 6.01 9.37
CA TYR A 199 5.70 7.15 8.70
C TYR A 199 4.21 7.20 9.01
N GLU A 200 3.72 8.39 9.34
CA GLU A 200 2.32 8.74 9.37
C GLU A 200 1.99 9.61 8.19
N ILE A 201 0.90 9.36 7.50
CA ILE A 201 0.35 10.25 6.49
C ILE A 201 -1.16 10.37 6.64
N ILE A 202 -1.68 11.59 6.46
CA ILE A 202 -3.10 11.91 6.60
C ILE A 202 -3.54 12.63 5.32
N GLN A 203 -4.60 12.14 4.72
CA GLN A 203 -5.18 12.70 3.51
C GLN A 203 -6.67 12.98 3.69
N LYS A 204 -7.14 14.08 3.10
CA LYS A 204 -8.58 14.34 2.96
C LYS A 204 -9.17 13.52 1.81
N ASN A 205 -8.37 13.28 0.79
CA ASN A 205 -8.74 12.47 -0.36
C ASN A 205 -8.53 10.99 -0.03
N GLU A 206 -9.63 10.26 0.18
CA GLU A 206 -9.61 8.84 0.53
C GLU A 206 -8.93 7.99 -0.54
N LYS A 207 -9.23 8.25 -1.81
CA LYS A 207 -8.63 7.51 -2.95
C LYS A 207 -7.11 7.65 -2.99
N LEU A 208 -6.59 8.86 -2.74
CA LEU A 208 -5.14 9.06 -2.68
C LEU A 208 -4.52 8.27 -1.53
N LEU A 209 -5.18 8.23 -0.35
CA LEU A 209 -4.68 7.41 0.76
C LEU A 209 -4.73 5.93 0.45
N ASP A 210 -5.79 5.42 -0.20
CA ASP A 210 -5.88 4.02 -0.62
C ASP A 210 -4.78 3.66 -1.62
N ASP A 211 -4.45 4.55 -2.54
CA ASP A 211 -3.34 4.38 -3.47
C ASP A 211 -1.97 4.33 -2.75
N ILE A 212 -1.77 5.18 -1.74
CA ILE A 212 -0.57 5.18 -0.88
C ILE A 212 -0.45 3.85 -0.10
N ILE A 213 -1.56 3.38 0.47
CA ILE A 213 -1.62 2.10 1.19
C ILE A 213 -1.30 0.93 0.25
N PHE A 214 -1.82 0.96 -0.98
CA PHE A 214 -1.51 -0.05 -1.99
C PHE A 214 0.00 -0.11 -2.27
N ILE A 215 0.65 1.02 -2.52
CA ILE A 215 2.10 1.08 -2.76
C ILE A 215 2.88 0.58 -1.53
N ALA A 216 2.54 1.06 -0.34
CA ALA A 216 3.20 0.63 0.89
C ALA A 216 3.11 -0.89 1.08
N LYS A 217 1.93 -1.49 0.86
CA LYS A 217 1.72 -2.95 0.92
C LYS A 217 2.49 -3.68 -0.17
N SER A 218 2.51 -3.16 -1.41
CA SER A 218 3.28 -3.74 -2.52
C SER A 218 4.77 -3.77 -2.23
N LEU A 219 5.30 -2.75 -1.56
CA LEU A 219 6.69 -2.68 -1.09
C LEU A 219 7.01 -3.61 0.09
N GLY A 220 5.99 -4.22 0.70
CA GLY A 220 6.14 -5.11 1.85
C GLY A 220 6.03 -4.41 3.21
N PHE A 221 5.50 -3.20 3.25
CA PHE A 221 5.19 -2.50 4.49
C PHE A 221 3.76 -2.78 4.94
N ALA A 222 3.51 -2.69 6.23
CA ALA A 222 2.16 -2.72 6.77
C ALA A 222 1.58 -1.30 6.76
N ALA A 223 0.40 -1.16 6.17
CA ALA A 223 -0.34 0.10 6.12
C ALA A 223 -1.85 -0.21 6.16
N TYR A 224 -2.58 0.50 7.03
CA TYR A 224 -4.02 0.30 7.22
C TYR A 224 -4.72 1.63 7.35
N LYS A 225 -5.86 1.77 6.68
CA LYS A 225 -6.67 2.98 6.74
C LYS A 225 -7.40 3.09 8.08
N THR A 226 -7.41 4.30 8.63
CA THR A 226 -8.21 4.69 9.78
C THR A 226 -8.83 6.04 9.50
N GLU A 227 -10.14 6.14 9.67
CA GLU A 227 -10.83 7.43 9.61
C GLU A 227 -10.52 8.25 10.87
N CYS A 228 -10.30 9.54 10.68
CA CYS A 228 -10.09 10.47 11.78
C CYS A 228 -10.76 11.83 11.50
N LYS A 229 -11.27 12.45 12.55
CA LYS A 229 -11.80 13.82 12.46
C LYS A 229 -10.70 14.81 12.82
N LYS A 230 -10.56 15.85 12.01
CA LYS A 230 -9.68 16.99 12.29
C LYS A 230 -10.49 18.28 12.30
N SER A 231 -10.10 19.20 13.15
CA SER A 231 -10.70 20.53 13.18
C SER A 231 -9.63 21.60 13.10
N CYS A 232 -9.96 22.71 12.48
CA CYS A 232 -9.12 23.91 12.45
C CYS A 232 -10.00 25.15 12.66
N MET A 233 -9.40 26.20 13.20
CA MET A 233 -10.05 27.53 13.25
C MET A 233 -9.81 28.23 11.90
N TYR A 234 -10.87 28.62 11.24
CA TYR A 234 -10.81 29.40 9.99
C TYR A 234 -11.73 30.60 10.09
N LYS A 235 -11.19 31.80 10.00
CA LYS A 235 -11.92 33.06 10.15
C LYS A 235 -12.79 33.16 11.42
N GLY A 236 -12.29 32.60 12.55
CA GLY A 236 -12.99 32.59 13.83
C GLY A 236 -14.00 31.46 14.01
N GLU A 237 -14.28 30.67 12.99
CA GLU A 237 -15.16 29.51 13.05
C GLU A 237 -14.38 28.20 13.13
N LYS A 238 -14.85 27.27 13.98
CA LYS A 238 -14.30 25.89 14.03
C LYS A 238 -14.85 25.11 12.85
N LYS A 239 -13.98 24.74 11.91
CA LYS A 239 -14.31 23.84 10.81
C LYS A 239 -13.81 22.45 11.11
N GLU A 240 -14.69 21.48 11.01
CA GLU A 240 -14.37 20.05 11.16
C GLU A 240 -14.46 19.34 9.81
N GLY A 241 -13.65 18.30 9.65
CA GLY A 241 -13.65 17.48 8.44
C GLY A 241 -13.22 16.06 8.73
N THR A 242 -13.72 15.14 7.93
CA THR A 242 -13.28 13.75 7.90
C THR A 242 -12.01 13.65 7.09
N TYR A 243 -11.03 12.95 7.64
CA TYR A 243 -9.73 12.66 7.04
C TYR A 243 -9.43 11.19 7.21
N TYR A 244 -8.54 10.68 6.40
CA TYR A 244 -8.08 9.31 6.42
C TYR A 244 -6.60 9.26 6.72
N ARG A 245 -6.22 8.38 7.65
CA ARG A 245 -4.88 8.25 8.18
C ARG A 245 -4.34 6.85 7.93
N THR A 246 -3.06 6.73 7.66
CA THR A 246 -2.34 5.47 7.75
C THR A 246 -0.99 5.65 8.42
N TYR A 247 -0.53 4.59 9.08
CA TYR A 247 0.84 4.44 9.57
C TYR A 247 1.52 3.38 8.73
N ILE A 248 2.70 3.70 8.18
CA ILE A 248 3.50 2.78 7.39
C ILE A 248 4.59 2.21 8.29
N HIS A 249 4.56 0.90 8.50
CA HIS A 249 5.47 0.19 9.39
C HIS A 249 6.11 -0.97 8.64
N GLY A 250 7.33 -1.34 9.04
CA GLY A 250 7.95 -2.54 8.50
C GLY A 250 9.47 -2.49 8.57
N LYS A 251 10.08 -3.59 8.16
CA LYS A 251 11.51 -3.66 7.92
C LYS A 251 11.80 -3.01 6.56
N GLY A 252 12.89 -2.24 6.46
CA GLY A 252 13.30 -1.63 5.21
C GLY A 252 12.71 -0.26 4.94
N LEU A 253 12.10 0.41 5.94
CA LEU A 253 11.62 1.80 5.80
C LEU A 253 12.76 2.76 5.43
N GLU A 254 13.99 2.46 5.83
CA GLU A 254 15.20 3.20 5.47
C GLU A 254 15.53 3.17 3.97
N GLU A 255 14.91 2.26 3.20
CA GLU A 255 15.04 2.20 1.74
C GLU A 255 14.23 3.30 1.04
N ILE A 256 13.25 3.92 1.72
CA ILE A 256 12.47 5.03 1.17
C ILE A 256 13.41 6.25 1.04
N PRO A 257 13.74 6.70 -0.19
CA PRO A 257 14.81 7.66 -0.41
C PRO A 257 14.34 9.11 -0.21
N VAL A 258 13.81 9.42 0.98
CA VAL A 258 13.40 10.78 1.36
C VAL A 258 14.60 11.75 1.29
N LYS A 259 14.33 12.98 0.89
CA LYS A 259 15.35 14.02 0.75
C LYS A 259 15.42 14.92 1.98
N CYS A 260 14.35 14.96 2.77
CA CYS A 260 14.31 15.70 4.03
C CYS A 260 15.03 14.91 5.14
N PRO A 261 16.20 15.38 5.67
CA PRO A 261 17.00 14.60 6.62
C PRO A 261 16.22 14.21 7.89
N ARG A 262 15.35 15.11 8.41
CA ARG A 262 14.56 14.86 9.62
C ARG A 262 13.48 13.79 9.45
N LYS A 263 13.13 13.43 8.18
CA LYS A 263 12.15 12.40 7.85
C LYS A 263 12.80 11.05 7.49
N LYS A 264 14.12 10.95 7.51
CA LYS A 264 14.85 9.73 7.17
C LYS A 264 14.63 8.66 8.24
N ALA A 265 14.13 7.49 7.85
CA ALA A 265 14.04 6.35 8.73
C ALA A 265 15.41 5.73 8.99
N ASN A 266 15.62 5.22 10.21
CA ASN A 266 16.82 4.49 10.56
C ASN A 266 16.57 2.98 10.44
N PRO A 267 17.59 2.18 10.06
CA PRO A 267 17.50 0.73 10.14
C PRO A 267 17.10 0.29 11.55
N ARG A 268 16.13 -0.60 11.64
CA ARG A 268 15.71 -1.12 12.93
C ARG A 268 15.59 -2.65 12.92
N LYS A 269 15.92 -3.25 14.05
CA LYS A 269 15.70 -4.67 14.26
C LYS A 269 14.21 -4.91 14.54
N GLN A 270 13.51 -5.50 13.57
CA GLN A 270 12.09 -5.83 13.73
C GLN A 270 11.93 -7.18 14.44
N ILE A 271 11.26 -7.18 15.59
CA ILE A 271 10.99 -8.38 16.38
C ILE A 271 9.77 -9.12 15.83
N LYS A 272 8.70 -8.38 15.54
CA LYS A 272 7.45 -8.93 14.99
C LYS A 272 7.38 -8.70 13.48
N ASP A 273 7.07 -9.75 12.72
CA ASP A 273 6.79 -9.62 11.30
C ASP A 273 5.44 -8.92 11.11
N THR A 274 5.47 -7.71 10.55
CA THR A 274 4.27 -6.87 10.34
C THR A 274 3.37 -7.39 9.22
N LEU A 275 3.88 -8.29 8.39
CA LEU A 275 3.12 -8.94 7.32
C LEU A 275 2.30 -10.13 7.81
N ASN A 276 2.57 -10.61 9.03
CA ASN A 276 1.79 -11.67 9.63
C ASN A 276 0.59 -11.13 10.39
N THR A 277 -0.56 -11.78 10.26
CA THR A 277 -1.80 -11.43 10.95
C THR A 277 -2.48 -12.67 11.50
N ARG A 278 -2.98 -12.59 12.72
CA ARG A 278 -3.84 -13.66 13.26
C ARG A 278 -5.17 -13.63 12.55
N ILE A 279 -5.78 -14.79 12.42
CA ILE A 279 -7.11 -14.92 11.83
C ILE A 279 -8.10 -15.51 12.84
N LYS A 280 -9.35 -15.12 12.71
CA LYS A 280 -10.52 -15.72 13.35
C LYS A 280 -11.47 -16.16 12.26
N LEU A 281 -12.06 -17.34 12.42
CA LEU A 281 -13.12 -17.83 11.55
C LEU A 281 -14.48 -17.60 12.24
N GLU A 282 -15.43 -17.11 11.46
CA GLU A 282 -16.80 -16.92 11.88
C GLU A 282 -17.70 -17.66 10.89
N LYS A 283 -18.53 -18.60 11.41
CA LYS A 283 -19.47 -19.36 10.61
C LYS A 283 -20.58 -18.44 10.14
N LEU A 284 -20.89 -18.49 8.85
CA LEU A 284 -21.99 -17.77 8.21
C LEU A 284 -23.10 -18.75 7.79
N GLU A 285 -24.00 -18.31 6.94
CA GLU A 285 -25.05 -19.16 6.35
C GLU A 285 -24.51 -20.00 5.19
N ILE A 286 -25.29 -20.99 4.76
CA ILE A 286 -25.06 -21.75 3.51
C ILE A 286 -25.41 -20.83 2.35
N ASP A 287 -24.45 -20.58 1.46
CA ASP A 287 -24.64 -19.67 0.33
C ASP A 287 -23.89 -20.16 -0.92
N ASN A 288 -24.19 -19.55 -2.05
CA ASN A 288 -23.51 -19.83 -3.30
C ASN A 288 -22.06 -19.35 -3.26
N TYR A 289 -21.19 -20.13 -3.87
CA TYR A 289 -19.81 -19.75 -4.09
C TYR A 289 -19.41 -19.81 -5.56
N TYR A 290 -18.40 -19.04 -5.91
CA TYR A 290 -17.79 -18.99 -7.23
C TYR A 290 -16.28 -19.03 -7.05
N GLY A 291 -15.58 -19.82 -7.81
CA GLY A 291 -14.14 -19.98 -7.68
C GLY A 291 -13.47 -20.32 -8.99
N PHE A 292 -12.17 -20.45 -8.91
CA PHE A 292 -11.32 -20.80 -10.04
C PHE A 292 -10.15 -21.65 -9.55
N GLU A 293 -9.57 -22.46 -10.39
CA GLU A 293 -8.32 -23.16 -10.15
C GLU A 293 -7.21 -22.51 -10.97
N ILE A 294 -6.03 -22.29 -10.39
CA ILE A 294 -4.85 -21.75 -11.07
C ILE A 294 -3.70 -22.74 -11.06
N ASP A 295 -2.81 -22.57 -12.02
CA ASP A 295 -1.60 -23.39 -12.13
C ASP A 295 -0.58 -23.16 -11.01
N GLY A 296 0.50 -23.94 -11.01
CA GLY A 296 1.64 -23.84 -10.13
C GLY A 296 1.31 -24.25 -8.69
N ASN A 297 1.64 -23.39 -7.71
CA ASN A 297 1.43 -23.69 -6.29
C ASN A 297 0.01 -23.39 -5.78
N ARG A 298 -0.91 -23.04 -6.67
CA ARG A 298 -2.32 -22.74 -6.38
C ARG A 298 -2.55 -21.61 -5.35
N ARG A 299 -1.55 -20.75 -5.11
CA ARG A 299 -1.68 -19.59 -4.21
C ARG A 299 -1.81 -18.32 -5.00
N PHE A 300 -2.66 -17.42 -4.53
CA PHE A 300 -2.84 -16.09 -5.10
C PHE A 300 -2.97 -15.04 -3.99
N VAL A 301 -2.92 -13.77 -4.37
CA VAL A 301 -2.99 -12.63 -3.45
C VAL A 301 -4.34 -11.93 -3.59
N LEU A 302 -4.94 -11.63 -2.44
CA LEU A 302 -6.12 -10.76 -2.35
C LEU A 302 -5.72 -9.28 -2.53
N GLY A 303 -6.70 -8.41 -2.67
CA GLY A 303 -6.49 -6.97 -2.86
C GLY A 303 -5.70 -6.27 -1.74
N ASP A 304 -5.67 -6.86 -0.54
CA ASP A 304 -4.87 -6.37 0.60
C ASP A 304 -3.50 -7.05 0.74
N ASN A 305 -3.06 -7.78 -0.28
CA ASN A 305 -1.83 -8.61 -0.36
C ASN A 305 -1.84 -9.86 0.54
N THR A 306 -2.96 -10.22 1.13
CA THR A 306 -3.11 -11.48 1.86
C THR A 306 -2.99 -12.66 0.88
N VAL A 307 -2.18 -13.66 1.25
CA VAL A 307 -2.06 -14.89 0.46
C VAL A 307 -3.12 -15.88 0.89
N THR A 308 -3.79 -16.45 -0.09
CA THR A 308 -4.69 -17.59 0.12
C THR A 308 -4.45 -18.66 -0.94
N HIS A 309 -4.98 -19.85 -0.72
CA HIS A 309 -4.84 -20.95 -1.65
C HIS A 309 -6.06 -21.04 -2.54
N ASN A 310 -5.87 -21.49 -3.75
CA ASN A 310 -6.93 -21.73 -4.69
C ASN A 310 -7.00 -23.22 -5.02
N THR A 311 -7.83 -23.93 -4.31
CA THR A 311 -8.44 -25.19 -4.70
C THR A 311 -9.89 -24.88 -4.96
N VAL A 312 -10.50 -25.32 -6.03
CA VAL A 312 -11.93 -25.11 -6.38
C VAL A 312 -12.72 -24.41 -5.26
N CYS A 313 -12.48 -23.12 -5.02
CA CYS A 313 -13.02 -22.40 -3.88
C CYS A 313 -13.31 -20.96 -4.24
N ALA A 314 -14.42 -20.49 -3.78
CA ALA A 314 -14.96 -19.19 -4.10
C ALA A 314 -14.67 -18.13 -3.06
N LEU A 315 -14.49 -16.93 -3.55
CA LEU A 315 -14.53 -15.71 -2.78
C LEU A 315 -15.86 -15.01 -3.09
N LYS A 316 -16.66 -14.76 -2.07
CA LYS A 316 -17.70 -13.74 -2.17
C LYS A 316 -17.05 -12.42 -1.82
N MET A 317 -16.96 -11.49 -2.78
CA MET A 317 -16.56 -10.13 -2.48
C MET A 317 -17.67 -9.49 -1.65
N ILE A 318 -17.28 -8.89 -0.54
CA ILE A 318 -18.16 -8.03 0.25
C ILE A 318 -18.23 -6.71 -0.52
N SER A 319 -19.39 -6.41 -1.11
CA SER A 319 -19.69 -5.12 -1.75
C SER A 319 -19.87 -4.05 -0.69
#